data_01a826c60b6aad08bc0e0d649277cc26
#
_entry.id   01a826c60b6aad08bc0e0d649277cc26
#
_cell.length_a   1.000
_cell.length_b   1.000
_cell.length_c   1.000
_cell.angle_alpha   90.00
_cell.angle_beta   90.00
_cell.angle_gamma   90.00
#
_symmetry.space_group_name_H-M   'P 1'
#
loop_
_entity.id
_entity.type
_entity.pdbx_description
1 polymer ?
#
loop_
_entity_poly.entity_id
_entity_poly.type
_entity_poly.pdbx_seq_one_letter_code
_entity_poly.pdbx_strand_id
1 'polypeptide(L)'
;MENGAVYLKKGEGRSMKAGGPWVYDNEVERIEGEPLDGDVVSVHDYNGFCLGKGFLNRRSKLRVRMLTRNRNQEIDEDFLRMRVENAWEYRKKVVDTGSCRVIFGEADFLPGLVVDKFSDVLVVQSLALGMDRYKSFILETLKELMAKDGISIRGIYERSDAKVREQEGMPRVKGFLSAPFDTKVEIVENGVRYFVDVAEGQKTGFFLDQKYNRKAIWPLCPGAEVLDCFTHTGSFALNAGLAGASHVLGVDASELGVAQARENAALNGLSDRVEFLCADVFALLPELEAKGQKFDLVILDPPAFTKSRASVKKAVTGYREINLRAMKLIRDGGFLATCSCSHFVDYELFTQTIGQAARNVHKRLRQVEYRTQAPDHPILWDAEDSYYLKFYIFQVCDEK
;
A
#
# COMPACT_ATOMS: atom_id res chain seq x y z
N MET A 1 27.93 -13.93 -11.40
CA MET A 1 28.65 -13.53 -12.63
C MET A 1 27.63 -12.95 -13.60
N GLU A 2 28.01 -11.88 -14.29
CA GLU A 2 27.19 -11.24 -15.31
C GLU A 2 27.21 -12.11 -16.58
N ASN A 3 26.02 -12.65 -16.96
CA ASN A 3 25.94 -13.63 -18.05
C ASN A 3 25.59 -13.00 -19.40
N GLY A 4 25.37 -11.67 -19.46
CA GLY A 4 25.00 -10.99 -20.70
C GLY A 4 24.77 -9.50 -20.54
N ALA A 5 24.53 -8.84 -21.66
CA ALA A 5 24.29 -7.41 -21.76
C ALA A 5 23.02 -7.09 -22.54
N VAL A 6 22.28 -6.08 -22.08
CA VAL A 6 21.08 -5.53 -22.76
C VAL A 6 21.43 -4.15 -23.29
N TYR A 7 21.23 -3.93 -24.60
CA TYR A 7 21.48 -2.65 -25.25
C TYR A 7 20.15 -1.98 -25.59
N LEU A 8 20.02 -0.71 -25.25
CA LEU A 8 18.84 0.08 -25.52
C LEU A 8 18.87 0.69 -26.93
N LYS A 9 17.70 0.93 -27.49
CA LYS A 9 17.51 1.62 -28.75
C LYS A 9 18.01 3.06 -28.67
N LYS A 10 18.34 3.64 -29.83
CA LYS A 10 18.72 5.05 -29.94
C LYS A 10 17.60 5.97 -29.42
N GLY A 11 17.93 6.81 -28.45
CA GLY A 11 16.99 7.75 -27.85
C GLY A 11 16.25 7.23 -26.63
N GLU A 12 16.36 5.90 -26.34
CA GLU A 12 15.78 5.27 -25.16
C GLU A 12 16.71 5.33 -23.93
N GLY A 13 16.23 4.89 -22.76
CA GLY A 13 16.96 4.92 -21.51
C GLY A 13 16.93 6.28 -20.80
N ARG A 14 16.05 7.21 -21.18
CA ARG A 14 15.88 8.50 -20.49
C ARG A 14 15.40 8.33 -19.07
N SER A 15 14.40 7.49 -18.87
CA SER A 15 13.89 7.13 -17.54
C SER A 15 15.00 6.56 -16.67
N MET A 16 15.80 5.63 -17.23
CA MET A 16 16.96 5.04 -16.56
C MET A 16 18.00 6.09 -16.13
N LYS A 17 18.32 7.05 -17.01
CA LYS A 17 19.28 8.14 -16.70
C LYS A 17 18.72 9.11 -15.64
N ALA A 18 17.39 9.26 -15.59
CA ALA A 18 16.71 10.06 -14.59
C ALA A 18 16.45 9.34 -13.26
N GLY A 19 16.76 8.03 -13.15
CA GLY A 19 16.57 7.32 -11.89
C GLY A 19 15.59 6.15 -11.94
N GLY A 20 14.88 5.97 -13.05
CA GLY A 20 13.86 4.96 -13.20
C GLY A 20 14.37 3.54 -12.94
N PRO A 21 13.57 2.70 -12.26
CA PRO A 21 14.00 1.36 -11.84
C PRO A 21 13.80 0.29 -12.91
N TRP A 22 13.22 0.61 -14.07
CA TRP A 22 12.81 -0.37 -15.08
C TRP A 22 13.28 -0.04 -16.49
N VAL A 23 13.57 -1.10 -17.25
CA VAL A 23 13.70 -1.08 -18.71
C VAL A 23 12.53 -1.84 -19.29
N TYR A 24 11.79 -1.23 -20.20
CA TYR A 24 10.66 -1.85 -20.89
C TYR A 24 11.10 -2.65 -22.11
N ASP A 25 10.31 -3.63 -22.53
CA ASP A 25 10.57 -4.49 -23.68
C ASP A 25 10.74 -3.72 -25.00
N ASN A 26 9.96 -2.65 -25.18
CA ASN A 26 10.02 -1.79 -26.36
C ASN A 26 11.27 -0.89 -26.43
N GLU A 27 11.99 -0.70 -25.31
CA GLU A 27 13.22 0.08 -25.23
C GLU A 27 14.46 -0.73 -25.66
N VAL A 28 14.36 -2.08 -25.66
CA VAL A 28 15.49 -2.98 -25.93
C VAL A 28 15.74 -3.13 -27.41
N GLU A 29 16.99 -2.91 -27.85
CA GLU A 29 17.47 -3.15 -29.21
C GLU A 29 17.93 -4.60 -29.39
N ARG A 30 18.82 -5.06 -28.50
CA ARG A 30 19.39 -6.41 -28.54
C ARG A 30 19.87 -6.87 -27.17
N ILE A 31 20.03 -8.17 -27.05
CA ILE A 31 20.63 -8.83 -25.88
C ILE A 31 21.83 -9.61 -26.38
N GLU A 32 22.99 -9.40 -25.74
CA GLU A 32 24.24 -10.10 -26.04
C GLU A 32 24.57 -11.10 -24.94
N GLY A 33 25.29 -12.17 -25.28
CA GLY A 33 25.53 -13.30 -24.41
C GLY A 33 24.34 -14.27 -24.38
N GLU A 34 24.35 -15.20 -23.43
CA GLU A 34 23.31 -16.24 -23.29
C GLU A 34 22.67 -16.19 -21.85
N PRO A 35 22.24 -15.00 -21.36
CA PRO A 35 21.63 -14.93 -20.04
C PRO A 35 20.30 -15.67 -20.03
N LEU A 36 20.00 -16.36 -18.93
CA LEU A 36 18.69 -16.94 -18.67
C LEU A 36 17.76 -15.89 -18.04
N ASP A 37 16.45 -16.09 -18.17
CA ASP A 37 15.49 -15.25 -17.46
C ASP A 37 15.70 -15.37 -15.95
N GLY A 38 15.78 -14.23 -15.25
CA GLY A 38 16.14 -14.12 -13.84
C GLY A 38 17.63 -13.89 -13.57
N ASP A 39 18.49 -13.96 -14.59
CA ASP A 39 19.91 -13.64 -14.41
C ASP A 39 20.15 -12.14 -14.31
N VAL A 40 21.29 -11.80 -13.70
CA VAL A 40 21.80 -10.44 -13.68
C VAL A 40 22.47 -10.11 -15.00
N VAL A 41 22.07 -9.01 -15.62
CA VAL A 41 22.64 -8.47 -16.86
C VAL A 41 23.07 -7.02 -16.67
N SER A 42 24.07 -6.58 -17.45
CA SER A 42 24.35 -5.16 -17.60
C SER A 42 23.38 -4.51 -18.59
N VAL A 43 23.04 -3.26 -18.36
CA VAL A 43 22.22 -2.43 -19.25
C VAL A 43 23.07 -1.33 -19.84
N HIS A 44 23.08 -1.24 -21.17
CA HIS A 44 23.86 -0.26 -21.90
C HIS A 44 22.95 0.63 -22.76
N ASP A 45 23.29 1.90 -22.88
CA ASP A 45 22.64 2.77 -23.86
C ASP A 45 23.11 2.43 -25.28
N TYR A 46 22.51 3.09 -26.27
CA TYR A 46 22.82 2.90 -27.67
C TYR A 46 24.31 3.05 -28.03
N ASN A 47 25.03 3.89 -27.30
CA ASN A 47 26.47 4.16 -27.50
C ASN A 47 27.38 3.19 -26.72
N GLY A 48 26.81 2.22 -26.00
CA GLY A 48 27.55 1.26 -25.21
C GLY A 48 27.94 1.73 -23.81
N PHE A 49 27.42 2.88 -23.36
CA PHE A 49 27.62 3.33 -21.98
C PHE A 49 26.80 2.50 -21.02
N CYS A 50 27.45 1.88 -20.03
CA CYS A 50 26.76 1.05 -19.03
C CYS A 50 25.96 1.94 -18.06
N LEU A 51 24.63 1.71 -18.02
CA LEU A 51 23.66 2.40 -17.17
C LEU A 51 23.48 1.74 -15.81
N GLY A 52 23.93 0.47 -15.66
CA GLY A 52 23.80 -0.30 -14.43
C GLY A 52 23.53 -1.78 -14.68
N LYS A 53 23.09 -2.49 -13.63
CA LYS A 53 22.80 -3.93 -13.66
C LYS A 53 21.44 -4.21 -13.08
N GLY A 54 20.78 -5.27 -13.59
CA GLY A 54 19.45 -5.68 -13.12
C GLY A 54 19.08 -7.10 -13.55
N PHE A 55 17.93 -7.57 -13.08
CA PHE A 55 17.39 -8.88 -13.46
C PHE A 55 16.68 -8.83 -14.80
N LEU A 56 17.08 -9.70 -15.72
CA LEU A 56 16.43 -9.88 -17.02
C LEU A 56 15.21 -10.79 -16.90
N ASN A 57 14.11 -10.44 -17.59
CA ASN A 57 13.00 -11.34 -17.84
C ASN A 57 12.38 -11.08 -19.22
N ARG A 58 12.55 -12.03 -20.17
CA ARG A 58 12.03 -11.90 -21.54
C ARG A 58 10.53 -12.08 -21.65
N ARG A 59 9.88 -12.66 -20.63
CA ARG A 59 8.42 -12.84 -20.58
C ARG A 59 7.70 -11.59 -20.09
N SER A 60 8.39 -10.76 -19.29
CA SER A 60 7.85 -9.52 -18.72
C SER A 60 7.94 -8.36 -19.71
N LYS A 61 6.96 -7.45 -19.67
CA LYS A 61 7.07 -6.12 -20.29
C LYS A 61 8.13 -5.26 -19.61
N LEU A 62 8.35 -5.47 -18.32
CA LEU A 62 9.48 -4.92 -17.58
C LEU A 62 10.70 -5.82 -17.85
N ARG A 63 11.37 -5.55 -18.96
CA ARG A 63 12.45 -6.38 -19.51
C ARG A 63 13.63 -6.53 -18.57
N VAL A 64 14.03 -5.42 -17.91
CA VAL A 64 15.03 -5.44 -16.85
C VAL A 64 14.53 -4.66 -15.65
N ARG A 65 14.65 -5.24 -14.46
CA ARG A 65 14.43 -4.57 -13.18
C ARG A 65 15.79 -4.24 -12.59
N MET A 66 16.08 -2.95 -12.44
CA MET A 66 17.40 -2.47 -12.03
C MET A 66 17.65 -2.76 -10.55
N LEU A 67 18.88 -3.20 -10.26
CA LEU A 67 19.41 -3.43 -8.91
C LEU A 67 20.39 -2.35 -8.50
N THR A 68 21.25 -1.91 -9.44
CA THR A 68 22.26 -0.91 -9.18
C THR A 68 22.61 -0.13 -10.44
N ARG A 69 23.02 1.13 -10.28
CA ARG A 69 23.61 1.95 -11.33
C ARG A 69 25.13 1.93 -11.31
N ASN A 70 25.72 1.39 -10.26
CA ASN A 70 27.14 1.21 -10.19
C ASN A 70 27.55 0.01 -11.03
N ARG A 71 28.17 0.28 -12.20
CA ARG A 71 28.64 -0.74 -13.12
C ARG A 71 29.66 -1.71 -12.52
N ASN A 72 30.39 -1.28 -11.50
CA ASN A 72 31.41 -2.09 -10.87
C ASN A 72 30.87 -2.91 -9.67
N GLN A 73 29.60 -2.72 -9.31
CA GLN A 73 28.99 -3.48 -8.22
C GLN A 73 28.78 -4.93 -8.64
N GLU A 74 29.31 -5.84 -7.86
CA GLU A 74 28.93 -7.25 -7.92
C GLU A 74 27.56 -7.45 -7.26
N ILE A 75 26.73 -8.28 -7.89
CA ILE A 75 25.41 -8.64 -7.38
C ILE A 75 25.51 -10.08 -6.86
N ASP A 76 25.79 -10.17 -5.59
CA ASP A 76 25.98 -11.40 -4.82
C ASP A 76 25.14 -11.40 -3.53
N GLU A 77 25.34 -12.38 -2.67
CA GLU A 77 24.64 -12.47 -1.39
C GLU A 77 25.00 -11.31 -0.44
N ASP A 78 26.26 -10.84 -0.46
CA ASP A 78 26.69 -9.70 0.37
C ASP A 78 25.98 -8.42 -0.05
N PHE A 79 25.85 -8.19 -1.36
CA PHE A 79 25.06 -7.09 -1.89
C PHE A 79 23.59 -7.15 -1.45
N LEU A 80 22.97 -8.32 -1.54
CA LEU A 80 21.56 -8.50 -1.14
C LEU A 80 21.41 -8.36 0.37
N ARG A 81 22.34 -8.90 1.17
CA ARG A 81 22.36 -8.74 2.63
C ARG A 81 22.42 -7.25 3.02
N MET A 82 23.30 -6.49 2.40
CA MET A 82 23.39 -5.04 2.62
C MET A 82 22.05 -4.33 2.30
N ARG A 83 21.38 -4.70 1.21
CA ARG A 83 20.06 -4.11 0.85
C ARG A 83 19.00 -4.42 1.89
N VAL A 84 18.95 -5.66 2.35
CA VAL A 84 18.01 -6.12 3.39
C VAL A 84 18.28 -5.42 4.72
N GLU A 85 19.55 -5.30 5.11
CA GLU A 85 19.97 -4.58 6.32
C GLU A 85 19.57 -3.11 6.25
N ASN A 86 19.84 -2.42 5.13
CA ASN A 86 19.44 -1.04 4.93
C ASN A 86 17.93 -0.84 5.01
N ALA A 87 17.14 -1.75 4.45
CA ALA A 87 15.68 -1.71 4.52
C ALA A 87 15.18 -1.84 5.98
N TRP A 88 15.73 -2.78 6.75
CA TRP A 88 15.38 -2.96 8.16
C TRP A 88 15.82 -1.78 9.03
N GLU A 89 17.06 -1.32 8.87
CA GLU A 89 17.59 -0.16 9.60
C GLU A 89 16.78 1.12 9.31
N TYR A 90 16.32 1.30 8.07
CA TYR A 90 15.43 2.39 7.73
C TYR A 90 14.12 2.32 8.53
N ARG A 91 13.45 1.15 8.59
CA ARG A 91 12.18 0.99 9.32
C ARG A 91 12.33 1.28 10.81
N LYS A 92 13.41 0.85 11.42
CA LYS A 92 13.70 1.15 12.84
C LYS A 92 13.77 2.65 13.14
N LYS A 93 14.09 3.48 12.15
CA LYS A 93 14.21 4.94 12.29
C LYS A 93 12.91 5.70 12.04
N VAL A 94 12.03 5.17 11.19
CA VAL A 94 10.91 5.96 10.66
C VAL A 94 9.53 5.49 11.09
N VAL A 95 9.40 4.24 11.57
CA VAL A 95 8.12 3.69 12.02
C VAL A 95 8.27 2.84 13.28
N ASP A 96 7.14 2.62 13.96
CA ASP A 96 7.02 1.52 14.92
C ASP A 96 7.05 0.20 14.17
N THR A 97 8.01 -0.67 14.53
CA THR A 97 8.29 -1.95 13.87
C THR A 97 7.52 -3.13 14.44
N GLY A 98 6.58 -2.92 15.36
CA GLY A 98 5.70 -3.98 15.88
C GLY A 98 4.97 -4.69 14.75
N SER A 99 4.38 -3.90 13.83
CA SER A 99 3.86 -4.37 12.55
C SER A 99 4.13 -3.31 11.49
N CYS A 100 4.85 -3.66 10.42
CA CYS A 100 5.27 -2.71 9.39
C CYS A 100 5.63 -3.44 8.09
N ARG A 101 5.66 -2.72 6.98
CA ARG A 101 6.27 -3.19 5.74
C ARG A 101 7.78 -3.09 5.86
N VAL A 102 8.47 -4.22 5.84
CA VAL A 102 9.94 -4.30 6.00
C VAL A 102 10.65 -4.07 4.66
N ILE A 103 10.09 -4.59 3.57
CA ILE A 103 10.63 -4.42 2.21
C ILE A 103 9.49 -3.96 1.29
N PHE A 104 9.73 -2.88 0.55
CA PHE A 104 8.79 -2.29 -0.41
C PHE A 104 9.40 -2.19 -1.81
N GLY A 105 9.72 -3.31 -2.41
CA GLY A 105 10.10 -3.45 -3.81
C GLY A 105 11.22 -2.51 -4.25
N GLU A 106 10.94 -1.78 -5.31
CA GLU A 106 11.85 -0.83 -5.95
C GLU A 106 12.31 0.28 -5.01
N ALA A 107 11.47 0.69 -4.07
CA ALA A 107 11.80 1.75 -3.12
C ALA A 107 12.85 1.33 -2.06
N ASP A 108 13.04 0.03 -1.88
CA ASP A 108 14.16 -0.54 -1.08
C ASP A 108 15.25 -1.15 -1.98
N PHE A 109 15.17 -0.91 -3.29
CA PHE A 109 16.12 -1.45 -4.27
C PHE A 109 16.19 -2.99 -4.28
N LEU A 110 15.05 -3.63 -3.95
CA LEU A 110 14.78 -5.07 -4.00
C LEU A 110 13.55 -5.31 -4.89
N PRO A 111 13.67 -5.10 -6.21
CA PRO A 111 12.55 -4.92 -7.12
C PRO A 111 11.58 -6.09 -7.12
N GLY A 112 10.30 -5.78 -6.97
CA GLY A 112 9.22 -6.76 -6.99
C GLY A 112 9.13 -7.65 -5.75
N LEU A 113 9.86 -7.35 -4.66
CA LEU A 113 9.76 -8.05 -3.38
C LEU A 113 9.02 -7.19 -2.36
N VAL A 114 8.02 -7.75 -1.73
CA VAL A 114 7.32 -7.14 -0.59
C VAL A 114 7.44 -8.09 0.61
N VAL A 115 7.82 -7.55 1.76
CA VAL A 115 7.81 -8.30 3.02
C VAL A 115 7.13 -7.45 4.08
N ASP A 116 6.02 -7.95 4.63
CA ASP A 116 5.31 -7.35 5.74
C ASP A 116 5.57 -8.16 7.02
N LYS A 117 5.78 -7.45 8.12
CA LYS A 117 5.86 -8.02 9.46
C LYS A 117 4.57 -7.74 10.20
N PHE A 118 3.91 -8.78 10.67
CA PHE A 118 2.75 -8.73 11.54
C PHE A 118 3.13 -9.38 12.88
N SER A 119 3.41 -8.56 13.88
CA SER A 119 3.91 -9.04 15.20
C SER A 119 5.16 -9.91 15.03
N ASP A 120 5.06 -11.22 15.19
CA ASP A 120 6.13 -12.22 15.10
C ASP A 120 6.08 -13.08 13.82
N VAL A 121 5.31 -12.65 12.82
CA VAL A 121 5.13 -13.35 11.53
C VAL A 121 5.59 -12.45 10.39
N LEU A 122 6.31 -13.04 9.41
CA LEU A 122 6.59 -12.40 8.13
C LEU A 122 5.64 -12.90 7.05
N VAL A 123 5.16 -11.99 6.23
CA VAL A 123 4.39 -12.31 5.03
C VAL A 123 5.14 -11.77 3.81
N VAL A 124 5.48 -12.67 2.88
CA VAL A 124 6.26 -12.33 1.70
C VAL A 124 5.41 -12.41 0.45
N GLN A 125 5.63 -11.45 -0.45
CA GLN A 125 5.12 -11.47 -1.81
C GLN A 125 6.29 -11.22 -2.77
N SER A 126 6.61 -12.20 -3.60
CA SER A 126 7.67 -12.13 -4.61
C SER A 126 7.05 -12.06 -6.00
N LEU A 127 7.24 -10.94 -6.69
CA LEU A 127 6.57 -10.62 -7.95
C LEU A 127 7.54 -10.51 -9.14
N ALA A 128 8.85 -10.71 -8.94
CA ALA A 128 9.87 -10.63 -9.97
C ALA A 128 10.72 -11.90 -10.00
N LEU A 129 10.91 -12.50 -11.18
CA LEU A 129 11.56 -13.79 -11.34
C LEU A 129 12.98 -13.84 -10.75
N GLY A 130 13.80 -12.82 -11.00
CA GLY A 130 15.16 -12.77 -10.46
C GLY A 130 15.18 -12.70 -8.95
N MET A 131 14.27 -11.91 -8.35
CA MET A 131 14.15 -11.77 -6.90
C MET A 131 13.59 -13.04 -6.24
N ASP A 132 12.69 -13.75 -6.92
CA ASP A 132 12.12 -15.01 -6.41
C ASP A 132 13.19 -16.08 -6.13
N ARG A 133 14.30 -16.08 -6.90
CA ARG A 133 15.44 -16.99 -6.71
C ARG A 133 16.18 -16.73 -5.40
N TYR A 134 16.21 -15.47 -4.94
CA TYR A 134 16.90 -15.06 -3.71
C TYR A 134 15.97 -14.96 -2.49
N LYS A 135 14.69 -15.22 -2.67
CA LYS A 135 13.67 -15.07 -1.62
C LYS A 135 14.04 -15.76 -0.32
N SER A 136 14.47 -17.01 -0.37
CA SER A 136 14.85 -17.78 0.83
C SER A 136 16.04 -17.16 1.57
N PHE A 137 17.10 -16.78 0.85
CA PHE A 137 18.25 -16.08 1.41
C PHE A 137 17.87 -14.77 2.09
N ILE A 138 17.03 -13.96 1.44
CA ILE A 138 16.56 -12.67 1.96
C ILE A 138 15.75 -12.85 3.24
N LEU A 139 14.86 -13.83 3.29
CA LEU A 139 14.02 -14.10 4.46
C LEU A 139 14.83 -14.61 5.65
N GLU A 140 15.82 -15.50 5.43
CA GLU A 140 16.73 -15.92 6.50
C GLU A 140 17.61 -14.76 6.98
N THR A 141 18.11 -13.92 6.07
CA THR A 141 18.84 -12.69 6.44
C THR A 141 17.98 -11.77 7.32
N LEU A 142 16.71 -11.55 6.97
CA LEU A 142 15.80 -10.75 7.82
C LEU A 142 15.61 -11.37 9.21
N LYS A 143 15.43 -12.68 9.31
CA LYS A 143 15.31 -13.37 10.60
C LYS A 143 16.56 -13.18 11.46
N GLU A 144 17.75 -13.33 10.85
CA GLU A 144 19.03 -13.11 11.55
C GLU A 144 19.17 -11.68 12.07
N LEU A 145 18.80 -10.66 11.23
CA LEU A 145 18.87 -9.26 11.63
C LEU A 145 17.88 -8.94 12.74
N MET A 146 16.65 -9.42 12.63
CA MET A 146 15.63 -9.23 13.66
C MET A 146 15.99 -9.94 14.97
N ALA A 147 16.60 -11.12 14.90
CA ALA A 147 17.08 -11.83 16.08
C ALA A 147 18.17 -11.07 16.83
N LYS A 148 19.08 -10.36 16.11
CA LYS A 148 20.08 -9.47 16.75
C LYS A 148 19.42 -8.30 17.50
N ASP A 149 18.24 -7.86 17.06
CA ASP A 149 17.44 -6.83 17.73
C ASP A 149 16.50 -7.43 18.80
N GLY A 150 16.63 -8.73 19.13
CA GLY A 150 15.80 -9.41 20.14
C GLY A 150 14.40 -9.78 19.65
N ILE A 151 14.14 -9.72 18.34
CA ILE A 151 12.84 -10.05 17.75
C ILE A 151 12.88 -11.49 17.20
N SER A 152 12.02 -12.36 17.74
CA SER A 152 11.86 -13.73 17.28
C SER A 152 10.73 -13.81 16.26
N ILE A 153 10.99 -14.37 15.09
CA ILE A 153 9.99 -14.64 14.06
C ILE A 153 9.57 -16.10 14.14
N ARG A 154 8.31 -16.35 14.53
CA ARG A 154 7.74 -17.71 14.67
C ARG A 154 7.38 -18.36 13.35
N GLY A 155 7.10 -17.55 12.31
CA GLY A 155 6.67 -18.12 11.05
C GLY A 155 6.75 -17.17 9.86
N ILE A 156 6.76 -17.78 8.67
CA ILE A 156 6.77 -17.07 7.38
C ILE A 156 5.68 -17.65 6.50
N TYR A 157 4.84 -16.78 5.93
CA TYR A 157 3.79 -17.11 4.99
C TYR A 157 3.99 -16.43 3.64
N GLU A 158 3.80 -17.15 2.53
CA GLU A 158 3.90 -16.59 1.18
C GLU A 158 2.53 -16.24 0.61
N ARG A 159 2.40 -15.01 0.09
CA ARG A 159 1.23 -14.48 -0.60
C ARG A 159 1.58 -14.02 -2.02
N SER A 160 2.32 -14.87 -2.74
CA SER A 160 2.72 -14.66 -4.14
C SER A 160 1.63 -15.13 -5.12
N ASP A 161 0.35 -14.91 -4.78
CA ASP A 161 -0.85 -15.32 -5.53
C ASP A 161 -1.40 -14.24 -6.47
N ALA A 162 -0.67 -13.13 -6.65
CA ALA A 162 -1.07 -12.04 -7.55
C ALA A 162 -0.90 -12.42 -9.03
N LYS A 163 -1.84 -11.94 -9.89
CA LYS A 163 -1.83 -12.19 -11.36
C LYS A 163 -0.54 -11.77 -12.06
N VAL A 164 0.15 -10.76 -11.54
CA VAL A 164 1.40 -10.26 -12.14
C VAL A 164 2.47 -11.35 -12.22
N ARG A 165 2.47 -12.35 -11.33
CA ARG A 165 3.41 -13.48 -11.41
C ARG A 165 3.29 -14.27 -12.71
N GLU A 166 2.08 -14.46 -13.22
CA GLU A 166 1.86 -15.15 -14.50
C GLU A 166 2.47 -14.36 -15.66
N GLN A 167 2.41 -13.01 -15.60
CA GLN A 167 3.05 -12.14 -16.59
C GLN A 167 4.58 -12.19 -16.52
N GLU A 168 5.13 -12.48 -15.34
CA GLU A 168 6.56 -12.72 -15.12
C GLU A 168 6.98 -14.17 -15.46
N GLY A 169 6.04 -15.01 -15.89
CA GLY A 169 6.30 -16.42 -16.22
C GLY A 169 6.41 -17.34 -15.02
N MET A 170 5.90 -16.92 -13.85
CA MET A 170 5.92 -17.70 -12.62
C MET A 170 4.51 -18.17 -12.23
N PRO A 171 4.38 -19.34 -11.58
CA PRO A 171 3.10 -19.77 -11.03
C PRO A 171 2.69 -18.88 -9.84
N ARG A 172 1.39 -18.77 -9.57
CA ARG A 172 0.89 -18.21 -8.32
C ARG A 172 1.17 -19.19 -7.19
N VAL A 173 1.67 -18.68 -6.07
CA VAL A 173 2.03 -19.48 -4.90
C VAL A 173 1.45 -18.84 -3.65
N LYS A 174 0.91 -19.69 -2.76
CA LYS A 174 0.39 -19.31 -1.44
C LYS A 174 0.67 -20.47 -0.47
N GLY A 175 1.20 -20.16 0.71
CA GLY A 175 1.45 -21.20 1.71
C GLY A 175 2.55 -20.86 2.71
N PHE A 176 2.80 -21.80 3.59
CA PHE A 176 3.85 -21.68 4.61
C PHE A 176 5.25 -21.87 3.99
N LEU A 177 6.17 -20.99 4.32
CA LEU A 177 7.61 -21.14 4.05
C LEU A 177 8.38 -21.58 5.30
N SER A 178 7.71 -21.75 6.43
CA SER A 178 8.18 -22.30 7.69
C SER A 178 7.29 -23.46 8.12
N ALA A 179 7.51 -24.00 9.32
CA ALA A 179 6.54 -24.88 9.95
C ALA A 179 5.16 -24.17 10.03
N PRO A 180 4.04 -24.90 9.85
CA PRO A 180 2.70 -24.31 9.95
C PRO A 180 2.45 -23.65 11.32
N PHE A 181 1.71 -22.55 11.32
CA PHE A 181 1.31 -21.78 12.49
C PHE A 181 -0.13 -21.27 12.32
N ASP A 182 -0.72 -20.74 13.39
CA ASP A 182 -2.03 -20.07 13.30
C ASP A 182 -1.90 -18.80 12.48
N THR A 183 -2.62 -18.75 11.35
CA THR A 183 -2.59 -17.62 10.39
C THR A 183 -3.36 -16.39 10.87
N LYS A 184 -4.18 -16.52 11.92
CA LYS A 184 -4.84 -15.40 12.60
C LYS A 184 -3.88 -14.81 13.62
N VAL A 185 -3.23 -13.72 13.25
CA VAL A 185 -2.17 -13.05 14.02
C VAL A 185 -2.73 -11.82 14.72
N GLU A 186 -2.50 -11.70 16.02
CA GLU A 186 -2.81 -10.46 16.73
C GLU A 186 -1.70 -9.43 16.53
N ILE A 187 -2.10 -8.21 16.14
CA ILE A 187 -1.21 -7.05 16.01
C ILE A 187 -1.70 -5.89 16.86
N VAL A 188 -0.80 -4.97 17.17
CA VAL A 188 -1.11 -3.68 17.78
C VAL A 188 -0.65 -2.56 16.86
N GLU A 189 -1.55 -1.64 16.54
CA GLU A 189 -1.24 -0.44 15.76
C GLU A 189 -1.90 0.77 16.40
N ASN A 190 -1.14 1.81 16.70
CA ASN A 190 -1.64 3.01 17.41
C ASN A 190 -2.34 2.70 18.76
N GLY A 191 -2.03 1.59 19.42
CA GLY A 191 -2.69 1.13 20.62
C GLY A 191 -4.01 0.36 20.39
N VAL A 192 -4.46 0.22 19.14
CA VAL A 192 -5.60 -0.62 18.76
C VAL A 192 -5.09 -2.02 18.45
N ARG A 193 -5.77 -3.02 18.98
CA ARG A 193 -5.49 -4.45 18.72
C ARG A 193 -6.34 -4.94 17.55
N TYR A 194 -5.75 -5.72 16.66
CA TYR A 194 -6.44 -6.32 15.52
C TYR A 194 -6.05 -7.79 15.38
N PHE A 195 -7.00 -8.61 14.99
CA PHE A 195 -6.70 -9.87 14.35
C PHE A 195 -6.49 -9.67 12.85
N VAL A 196 -5.38 -10.14 12.34
CA VAL A 196 -5.01 -10.12 10.91
C VAL A 196 -4.89 -11.57 10.45
N ASP A 197 -5.65 -11.96 9.44
CA ASP A 197 -5.49 -13.25 8.80
C ASP A 197 -4.49 -13.13 7.64
N VAL A 198 -3.28 -13.64 7.84
CA VAL A 198 -2.20 -13.56 6.84
C VAL A 198 -2.41 -14.51 5.66
N ALA A 199 -3.28 -15.51 5.81
CA ALA A 199 -3.63 -16.43 4.73
C ALA A 199 -4.80 -15.91 3.90
N GLU A 200 -5.92 -15.53 4.51
CA GLU A 200 -7.16 -15.19 3.81
C GLU A 200 -7.44 -13.68 3.76
N GLY A 201 -6.73 -12.88 4.53
CA GLY A 201 -6.86 -11.42 4.52
C GLY A 201 -6.50 -10.78 3.17
N GLN A 202 -6.98 -9.56 2.94
CA GLN A 202 -6.69 -8.83 1.71
C GLN A 202 -5.20 -8.51 1.58
N LYS A 203 -4.65 -8.57 0.36
CA LYS A 203 -3.21 -8.40 0.06
C LYS A 203 -2.38 -9.36 0.92
N THR A 204 -1.56 -8.83 1.81
CA THR A 204 -0.72 -9.58 2.77
C THR A 204 -1.41 -9.83 4.11
N GLY A 205 -2.62 -9.25 4.33
CA GLY A 205 -3.42 -9.41 5.55
C GLY A 205 -4.03 -8.12 6.07
N PHE A 206 -3.30 -7.00 6.02
CA PHE A 206 -3.73 -5.70 6.56
C PHE A 206 -3.11 -4.53 5.78
N PHE A 207 -3.75 -3.35 5.82
CA PHE A 207 -3.31 -2.14 5.12
C PHE A 207 -2.40 -1.30 6.03
N LEU A 208 -1.13 -1.66 6.13
CA LEU A 208 -0.14 -0.97 6.97
C LEU A 208 0.15 0.47 6.50
N ASP A 209 -0.04 0.74 5.21
CA ASP A 209 0.19 2.05 4.57
C ASP A 209 -0.66 3.18 5.15
N GLN A 210 -1.80 2.88 5.76
CA GLN A 210 -2.72 3.84 6.39
C GLN A 210 -2.45 4.08 7.89
N LYS A 211 -1.46 3.44 8.49
CA LYS A 211 -1.16 3.47 9.93
C LYS A 211 -1.24 4.87 10.57
N TYR A 212 -0.53 5.82 9.98
CA TYR A 212 -0.48 7.18 10.50
C TYR A 212 -1.64 8.06 10.03
N ASN A 213 -2.31 7.70 8.94
CA ASN A 213 -3.54 8.35 8.51
C ASN A 213 -4.68 8.01 9.48
N ARG A 214 -4.73 6.76 9.96
CA ARG A 214 -5.64 6.36 11.05
C ARG A 214 -5.37 7.14 12.35
N LYS A 215 -4.10 7.40 12.66
CA LYS A 215 -3.74 8.23 13.84
C LYS A 215 -4.09 9.71 13.67
N ALA A 216 -4.04 10.23 12.44
CA ALA A 216 -4.27 11.64 12.16
C ALA A 216 -5.70 12.11 12.47
N ILE A 217 -6.70 11.22 12.49
CA ILE A 217 -8.08 11.58 12.84
C ILE A 217 -8.31 11.72 14.36
N TRP A 218 -7.40 11.25 15.20
CA TRP A 218 -7.61 11.18 16.66
C TRP A 218 -8.01 12.51 17.30
N PRO A 219 -7.40 13.67 16.96
CA PRO A 219 -7.79 14.95 17.55
C PRO A 219 -9.24 15.38 17.24
N LEU A 220 -9.87 14.76 16.23
CA LEU A 220 -11.21 15.07 15.76
C LEU A 220 -12.29 14.16 16.38
N CYS A 221 -11.89 13.14 17.14
CA CYS A 221 -12.79 12.10 17.61
C CYS A 221 -13.43 12.33 18.97
N PRO A 222 -12.82 13.05 19.96
CA PRO A 222 -13.40 13.14 21.31
C PRO A 222 -14.83 13.68 21.29
N GLY A 223 -15.80 12.83 21.73
CA GLY A 223 -17.24 13.15 21.77
C GLY A 223 -17.95 13.16 20.41
N ALA A 224 -17.24 12.89 19.31
CA ALA A 224 -17.77 12.97 17.95
C ALA A 224 -18.68 11.77 17.60
N GLU A 225 -19.68 12.03 16.77
CA GLU A 225 -20.40 11.01 15.98
C GLU A 225 -19.67 10.80 14.65
N VAL A 226 -19.19 9.58 14.39
CA VAL A 226 -18.31 9.24 13.27
C VAL A 226 -18.95 8.25 12.33
N LEU A 227 -18.85 8.48 11.02
CA LEU A 227 -19.18 7.52 9.96
C LEU A 227 -17.89 7.10 9.24
N ASP A 228 -17.55 5.81 9.28
CA ASP A 228 -16.40 5.24 8.58
C ASP A 228 -16.88 4.37 7.41
N CYS A 229 -16.73 4.88 6.19
CA CYS A 229 -17.12 4.21 4.96
C CYS A 229 -15.95 3.42 4.37
N PHE A 230 -16.24 2.19 3.93
CA PHE A 230 -15.24 1.21 3.46
C PHE A 230 -14.31 0.78 4.61
N THR A 231 -14.91 0.53 5.77
CA THR A 231 -14.22 0.29 7.04
C THR A 231 -13.33 -0.97 7.03
N HIS A 232 -13.53 -1.88 6.06
CA HIS A 232 -12.83 -3.16 5.94
C HIS A 232 -12.96 -3.98 7.24
N THR A 233 -11.88 -4.16 8.00
CA THR A 233 -11.86 -4.86 9.29
C THR A 233 -11.98 -3.89 10.49
N GLY A 234 -12.55 -2.70 10.26
CA GLY A 234 -12.83 -1.69 11.28
C GLY A 234 -11.66 -0.76 11.60
N SER A 235 -10.65 -0.65 10.73
CA SER A 235 -9.39 -0.04 11.12
C SER A 235 -9.47 1.45 11.44
N PHE A 236 -10.18 2.28 10.66
CA PHE A 236 -10.44 3.68 11.02
C PHE A 236 -11.48 3.80 12.14
N ALA A 237 -12.57 3.02 12.08
CA ALA A 237 -13.63 3.05 13.08
C ALA A 237 -13.10 2.77 14.49
N LEU A 238 -12.23 1.77 14.67
CA LEU A 238 -11.64 1.41 15.95
C LEU A 238 -10.66 2.48 16.45
N ASN A 239 -9.89 3.10 15.55
CA ASN A 239 -9.07 4.27 15.90
C ASN A 239 -9.94 5.43 16.40
N ALA A 240 -11.07 5.72 15.75
CA ALA A 240 -12.00 6.74 16.21
C ALA A 240 -12.63 6.40 17.58
N GLY A 241 -13.06 5.15 17.76
CA GLY A 241 -13.60 4.68 19.03
C GLY A 241 -12.60 4.77 20.19
N LEU A 242 -11.35 4.32 19.97
CA LEU A 242 -10.28 4.40 20.97
C LEU A 242 -9.90 5.86 21.29
N ALA A 243 -9.97 6.76 20.30
CA ALA A 243 -9.71 8.17 20.46
C ALA A 243 -10.86 8.95 21.14
N GLY A 244 -11.92 8.27 21.58
CA GLY A 244 -12.99 8.87 22.40
C GLY A 244 -14.20 9.35 21.61
N ALA A 245 -14.45 8.86 20.42
CA ALA A 245 -15.72 9.09 19.74
C ALA A 245 -16.90 8.59 20.58
N SER A 246 -18.00 9.36 20.61
CA SER A 246 -19.21 8.98 21.35
C SER A 246 -19.93 7.79 20.68
N HIS A 247 -19.96 7.80 19.35
CA HIS A 247 -20.51 6.73 18.55
C HIS A 247 -19.80 6.65 17.19
N VAL A 248 -19.55 5.45 16.71
CA VAL A 248 -18.94 5.19 15.39
C VAL A 248 -19.76 4.16 14.64
N LEU A 249 -20.17 4.50 13.42
CA LEU A 249 -20.76 3.56 12.47
C LEU A 249 -19.74 3.22 11.37
N GLY A 250 -19.19 2.00 11.40
CA GLY A 250 -18.34 1.46 10.34
C GLY A 250 -19.16 0.72 9.29
N VAL A 251 -18.93 0.98 8.01
CA VAL A 251 -19.69 0.38 6.91
C VAL A 251 -18.76 -0.27 5.90
N ASP A 252 -19.06 -1.52 5.52
CA ASP A 252 -18.38 -2.22 4.42
C ASP A 252 -19.35 -3.18 3.72
N ALA A 253 -19.12 -3.45 2.45
CA ALA A 253 -19.91 -4.39 1.68
C ALA A 253 -19.52 -5.87 1.93
N SER A 254 -18.39 -6.13 2.58
CA SER A 254 -17.87 -7.45 2.87
C SER A 254 -18.42 -7.98 4.19
N GLU A 255 -19.26 -9.01 4.16
CA GLU A 255 -19.75 -9.69 5.37
C GLU A 255 -18.58 -10.22 6.24
N LEU A 256 -17.56 -10.81 5.61
CA LEU A 256 -16.37 -11.30 6.31
C LEU A 256 -15.59 -10.16 6.96
N GLY A 257 -15.41 -9.04 6.25
CA GLY A 257 -14.75 -7.84 6.79
C GLY A 257 -15.50 -7.29 8.00
N VAL A 258 -16.82 -7.15 7.90
CA VAL A 258 -17.69 -6.68 8.99
C VAL A 258 -17.68 -7.64 10.19
N ALA A 259 -17.71 -8.95 9.95
CA ALA A 259 -17.59 -9.93 11.04
C ALA A 259 -16.27 -9.79 11.79
N GLN A 260 -15.16 -9.67 11.07
CA GLN A 260 -13.83 -9.45 11.67
C GLN A 260 -13.72 -8.08 12.36
N ALA A 261 -14.36 -7.04 11.83
CA ALA A 261 -14.43 -5.72 12.47
C ALA A 261 -15.13 -5.78 13.83
N ARG A 262 -16.22 -6.55 13.96
CA ARG A 262 -16.91 -6.80 15.23
C ARG A 262 -16.03 -7.56 16.22
N GLU A 263 -15.31 -8.57 15.77
CA GLU A 263 -14.32 -9.28 16.62
C GLU A 263 -13.24 -8.30 17.11
N ASN A 264 -12.73 -7.46 16.25
CA ASN A 264 -11.74 -6.44 16.61
C ASN A 264 -12.30 -5.40 17.59
N ALA A 265 -13.59 -5.00 17.46
CA ALA A 265 -14.23 -4.14 18.44
C ALA A 265 -14.32 -4.80 19.83
N ALA A 266 -14.72 -6.04 19.88
CA ALA A 266 -14.76 -6.82 21.13
C ALA A 266 -13.38 -6.98 21.77
N LEU A 267 -12.34 -7.25 20.95
CA LEU A 267 -10.94 -7.35 21.38
C LEU A 267 -10.43 -6.08 22.08
N ASN A 268 -10.96 -4.91 21.68
CA ASN A 268 -10.61 -3.60 22.23
C ASN A 268 -11.59 -3.07 23.28
N GLY A 269 -12.66 -3.81 23.62
CA GLY A 269 -13.70 -3.35 24.53
C GLY A 269 -14.50 -2.13 23.99
N LEU A 270 -14.67 -2.06 22.67
CA LEU A 270 -15.31 -0.91 22.01
C LEU A 270 -16.71 -1.26 21.43
N SER A 271 -17.24 -2.45 21.68
CA SER A 271 -18.51 -2.92 21.11
C SER A 271 -19.75 -2.11 21.54
N ASP A 272 -19.63 -1.32 22.59
CA ASP A 272 -20.69 -0.45 23.12
C ASP A 272 -20.82 0.86 22.35
N ARG A 273 -19.80 1.27 21.61
CA ARG A 273 -19.73 2.57 20.90
C ARG A 273 -19.32 2.49 19.43
N VAL A 274 -18.79 1.34 18.97
CA VAL A 274 -18.40 1.11 17.58
C VAL A 274 -19.27 0.01 17.00
N GLU A 275 -20.17 0.39 16.11
CA GLU A 275 -21.08 -0.51 15.41
C GLU A 275 -20.64 -0.72 13.97
N PHE A 276 -20.97 -1.90 13.42
CA PHE A 276 -20.62 -2.23 12.04
C PHE A 276 -21.84 -2.71 11.26
N LEU A 277 -22.03 -2.15 10.06
CA LEU A 277 -23.10 -2.46 9.12
C LEU A 277 -22.52 -3.03 7.82
N CYS A 278 -23.01 -4.20 7.40
CA CYS A 278 -22.73 -4.72 6.06
C CYS A 278 -23.70 -4.08 5.06
N ALA A 279 -23.19 -3.15 4.23
CA ALA A 279 -23.98 -2.42 3.24
C ALA A 279 -23.09 -1.85 2.13
N ASP A 280 -23.71 -1.62 0.96
CA ASP A 280 -23.08 -0.83 -0.11
C ASP A 280 -23.12 0.66 0.25
N VAL A 281 -21.93 1.27 0.37
CA VAL A 281 -21.77 2.69 0.71
C VAL A 281 -22.48 3.60 -0.28
N PHE A 282 -22.48 3.28 -1.59
CA PHE A 282 -23.17 4.09 -2.60
C PHE A 282 -24.69 4.10 -2.43
N ALA A 283 -25.27 3.01 -1.93
CA ALA A 283 -26.69 2.93 -1.61
C ALA A 283 -27.00 3.58 -0.24
N LEU A 284 -26.15 3.35 0.76
CA LEU A 284 -26.38 3.78 2.13
C LEU A 284 -26.29 5.31 2.30
N LEU A 285 -25.31 5.99 1.70
CA LEU A 285 -25.13 7.44 1.90
C LEU A 285 -26.40 8.25 1.53
N PRO A 286 -27.09 7.99 0.39
CA PRO A 286 -28.39 8.64 0.11
C PRO A 286 -29.48 8.33 1.12
N GLU A 287 -29.53 7.11 1.68
CA GLU A 287 -30.52 6.74 2.69
C GLU A 287 -30.31 7.50 4.01
N LEU A 288 -29.04 7.63 4.44
CA LEU A 288 -28.69 8.42 5.63
C LEU A 288 -29.03 9.90 5.43
N GLU A 289 -28.78 10.44 4.22
CA GLU A 289 -29.17 11.81 3.86
C GLU A 289 -30.70 12.00 3.95
N ALA A 290 -31.48 11.06 3.38
CA ALA A 290 -32.94 11.12 3.42
C ALA A 290 -33.52 11.02 4.84
N LYS A 291 -32.83 10.31 5.74
CA LYS A 291 -33.17 10.22 7.18
C LYS A 291 -32.72 11.44 7.98
N GLY A 292 -32.05 12.42 7.37
CA GLY A 292 -31.54 13.62 8.03
C GLY A 292 -30.39 13.35 9.02
N GLN A 293 -29.70 12.21 8.90
CA GLN A 293 -28.58 11.89 9.79
C GLN A 293 -27.40 12.81 9.53
N LYS A 294 -26.68 13.16 10.59
CA LYS A 294 -25.52 14.05 10.56
C LYS A 294 -24.41 13.53 11.46
N PHE A 295 -23.18 13.71 11.00
CA PHE A 295 -21.97 13.27 11.67
C PHE A 295 -21.00 14.45 11.88
N ASP A 296 -20.14 14.36 12.90
CA ASP A 296 -19.08 15.32 13.15
C ASP A 296 -17.84 15.00 12.29
N LEU A 297 -17.62 13.71 12.00
CA LEU A 297 -16.54 13.24 11.13
C LEU A 297 -17.06 12.14 10.19
N VAL A 298 -16.82 12.28 8.90
CA VAL A 298 -17.02 11.23 7.91
C VAL A 298 -15.67 10.83 7.32
N ILE A 299 -15.41 9.52 7.28
CA ILE A 299 -14.17 8.93 6.75
C ILE A 299 -14.52 8.15 5.48
N LEU A 300 -13.75 8.36 4.42
CA LEU A 300 -13.88 7.69 3.13
C LEU A 300 -12.54 7.07 2.76
N ASP A 301 -12.40 5.74 2.92
CA ASP A 301 -11.21 4.98 2.48
C ASP A 301 -11.59 3.91 1.43
N PRO A 302 -12.07 4.33 0.25
CA PRO A 302 -12.55 3.41 -0.76
C PRO A 302 -11.43 2.58 -1.38
N PRO A 303 -11.73 1.40 -1.93
CA PRO A 303 -10.80 0.67 -2.75
C PRO A 303 -10.43 1.48 -4.00
N ALA A 304 -9.33 1.12 -4.67
CA ALA A 304 -8.94 1.77 -5.90
C ALA A 304 -10.04 1.64 -6.97
N PHE A 305 -10.69 2.76 -7.33
CA PHE A 305 -11.76 2.77 -8.32
C PHE A 305 -11.26 2.60 -9.76
N THR A 306 -9.95 2.70 -9.98
CA THR A 306 -9.36 2.40 -11.28
C THR A 306 -8.02 1.68 -11.14
N LYS A 307 -7.78 0.74 -12.09
CA LYS A 307 -6.51 0.04 -12.28
C LYS A 307 -5.92 0.31 -13.67
N SER A 308 -6.50 1.24 -14.43
CA SER A 308 -6.05 1.56 -15.79
C SER A 308 -6.40 3.00 -16.18
N ARG A 309 -5.63 3.58 -17.10
CA ARG A 309 -5.92 4.91 -17.66
C ARG A 309 -7.29 5.01 -18.33
N ALA A 310 -7.76 3.92 -18.94
CA ALA A 310 -9.05 3.88 -19.64
C ALA A 310 -10.26 4.08 -18.69
N SER A 311 -10.15 3.71 -17.43
CA SER A 311 -11.24 3.80 -16.44
C SER A 311 -11.16 5.02 -15.50
N VAL A 312 -10.22 5.95 -15.71
CA VAL A 312 -10.03 7.14 -14.86
C VAL A 312 -11.29 8.01 -14.80
N LYS A 313 -11.98 8.27 -15.92
CA LYS A 313 -13.20 9.07 -15.93
C LYS A 313 -14.31 8.48 -15.02
N LYS A 314 -14.47 7.16 -15.05
CA LYS A 314 -15.43 6.45 -14.18
C LYS A 314 -15.01 6.55 -12.71
N ALA A 315 -13.71 6.42 -12.42
CA ALA A 315 -13.18 6.55 -11.06
C ALA A 315 -13.42 7.94 -10.49
N VAL A 316 -13.15 9.00 -11.27
CA VAL A 316 -13.42 10.41 -10.90
C VAL A 316 -14.89 10.62 -10.56
N THR A 317 -15.81 10.03 -11.34
CA THR A 317 -17.25 10.10 -11.05
C THR A 317 -17.57 9.43 -9.71
N GLY A 318 -17.01 8.25 -9.44
CA GLY A 318 -17.20 7.55 -8.15
C GLY A 318 -16.66 8.35 -6.97
N TYR A 319 -15.41 8.85 -7.06
CA TYR A 319 -14.84 9.69 -6.00
C TYR A 319 -15.64 10.97 -5.76
N ARG A 320 -16.10 11.63 -6.83
CA ARG A 320 -16.95 12.82 -6.71
C ARG A 320 -18.25 12.50 -5.98
N GLU A 321 -18.93 11.43 -6.35
CA GLU A 321 -20.22 11.04 -5.75
C GLU A 321 -20.10 10.75 -4.26
N ILE A 322 -19.16 9.90 -3.83
CA ILE A 322 -19.02 9.59 -2.40
C ILE A 322 -18.62 10.80 -1.57
N ASN A 323 -17.72 11.66 -2.08
CA ASN A 323 -17.31 12.87 -1.37
C ASN A 323 -18.46 13.89 -1.27
N LEU A 324 -19.24 14.05 -2.34
CA LEU A 324 -20.43 14.90 -2.36
C LEU A 324 -21.45 14.44 -1.31
N ARG A 325 -21.79 13.14 -1.27
CA ARG A 325 -22.73 12.56 -0.30
C ARG A 325 -22.22 12.69 1.12
N ALA A 326 -20.94 12.38 1.35
CA ALA A 326 -20.32 12.54 2.66
C ALA A 326 -20.44 13.98 3.19
N MET A 327 -20.14 14.99 2.36
CA MET A 327 -20.23 16.39 2.76
C MET A 327 -21.64 16.82 3.15
N LYS A 328 -22.69 16.24 2.55
CA LYS A 328 -24.08 16.48 2.94
C LYS A 328 -24.43 15.89 4.30
N LEU A 329 -23.74 14.82 4.73
CA LEU A 329 -23.92 14.17 6.02
C LEU A 329 -23.11 14.85 7.15
N ILE A 330 -22.19 15.73 6.82
CA ILE A 330 -21.36 16.42 7.81
C ILE A 330 -22.08 17.65 8.35
N ARG A 331 -22.05 17.84 9.69
CA ARG A 331 -22.50 19.06 10.35
C ARG A 331 -21.67 20.26 9.90
N ASP A 332 -22.26 21.47 9.94
CA ASP A 332 -21.47 22.71 9.68
C ASP A 332 -20.30 22.80 10.66
N GLY A 333 -19.09 22.95 10.14
CA GLY A 333 -17.85 22.94 10.91
C GLY A 333 -17.26 21.56 11.24
N GLY A 334 -17.94 20.46 10.87
CA GLY A 334 -17.45 19.09 11.01
C GLY A 334 -16.37 18.75 9.99
N PHE A 335 -15.91 17.49 9.95
CA PHE A 335 -14.71 17.09 9.22
C PHE A 335 -14.97 15.97 8.22
N LEU A 336 -14.23 16.01 7.12
CA LEU A 336 -14.14 14.98 6.10
C LEU A 336 -12.70 14.46 6.06
N ALA A 337 -12.49 13.18 6.32
CA ALA A 337 -11.24 12.47 6.01
C ALA A 337 -11.47 11.63 4.75
N THR A 338 -10.71 11.85 3.68
CA THR A 338 -10.96 11.18 2.39
C THR A 338 -9.68 10.73 1.73
N CYS A 339 -9.70 9.52 1.17
CA CYS A 339 -8.55 8.86 0.57
C CYS A 339 -8.76 8.51 -0.90
N SER A 340 -7.65 8.40 -1.61
CA SER A 340 -7.55 7.68 -2.89
C SER A 340 -6.25 6.89 -2.94
N CYS A 341 -6.34 5.57 -3.11
CA CYS A 341 -5.21 4.69 -3.40
C CYS A 341 -5.10 4.36 -4.90
N SER A 342 -5.86 5.02 -5.78
CA SER A 342 -5.78 4.84 -7.23
C SER A 342 -4.54 5.54 -7.78
N HIS A 343 -3.59 4.77 -8.32
CA HIS A 343 -2.38 5.30 -8.94
C HIS A 343 -2.69 6.27 -10.11
N PHE A 344 -3.66 5.94 -10.96
CA PHE A 344 -4.05 6.76 -12.11
C PHE A 344 -4.92 7.99 -11.77
N VAL A 345 -5.28 8.19 -10.52
CA VAL A 345 -5.91 9.41 -10.00
C VAL A 345 -4.85 10.12 -9.17
N ASP A 346 -4.08 10.98 -9.83
CA ASP A 346 -3.01 11.73 -9.21
C ASP A 346 -3.53 12.77 -8.18
N TYR A 347 -2.60 13.46 -7.55
CA TYR A 347 -2.88 14.49 -6.56
C TYR A 347 -3.80 15.60 -7.10
N GLU A 348 -3.48 16.13 -8.27
CA GLU A 348 -4.21 17.26 -8.85
C GLU A 348 -5.64 16.87 -9.22
N LEU A 349 -5.80 15.75 -9.89
CA LEU A 349 -7.10 15.22 -10.29
C LEU A 349 -7.99 14.89 -9.10
N PHE A 350 -7.41 14.28 -8.04
CA PHE A 350 -8.16 13.99 -6.82
C PHE A 350 -8.61 15.26 -6.11
N THR A 351 -7.73 16.26 -5.96
CA THR A 351 -8.02 17.57 -5.36
C THR A 351 -9.12 18.31 -6.12
N GLN A 352 -9.02 18.35 -7.47
CA GLN A 352 -10.04 18.96 -8.32
C GLN A 352 -11.40 18.26 -8.17
N THR A 353 -11.39 16.93 -8.07
CA THR A 353 -12.60 16.12 -7.89
C THR A 353 -13.32 16.42 -6.58
N ILE A 354 -12.58 16.52 -5.46
CA ILE A 354 -13.13 16.88 -4.14
C ILE A 354 -13.66 18.33 -4.17
N GLY A 355 -12.90 19.25 -4.73
CA GLY A 355 -13.31 20.66 -4.84
C GLY A 355 -14.59 20.82 -5.69
N GLN A 356 -14.76 20.03 -6.76
CA GLN A 356 -15.99 20.03 -7.53
C GLN A 356 -17.16 19.45 -6.73
N ALA A 357 -16.94 18.36 -5.97
CA ALA A 357 -17.97 17.80 -5.10
C ALA A 357 -18.46 18.82 -4.06
N ALA A 358 -17.55 19.58 -3.44
CA ALA A 358 -17.89 20.62 -2.47
C ALA A 358 -18.75 21.75 -3.08
N ARG A 359 -18.34 22.26 -4.25
CA ARG A 359 -19.13 23.29 -4.97
C ARG A 359 -20.55 22.81 -5.31
N ASN A 360 -20.71 21.56 -5.70
CA ASN A 360 -22.00 20.99 -6.06
C ASN A 360 -22.99 20.89 -4.88
N VAL A 361 -22.51 20.96 -3.64
CA VAL A 361 -23.33 20.92 -2.42
C VAL A 361 -23.22 22.20 -1.58
N HIS A 362 -22.70 23.28 -2.18
CA HIS A 362 -22.56 24.60 -1.53
C HIS A 362 -21.79 24.52 -0.20
N LYS A 363 -20.70 23.75 -0.17
CA LYS A 363 -19.79 23.64 0.97
C LYS A 363 -18.45 24.28 0.67
N ARG A 364 -17.85 24.86 1.70
CA ARG A 364 -16.47 25.37 1.68
C ARG A 364 -15.58 24.43 2.46
N LEU A 365 -14.40 24.17 1.93
CA LEU A 365 -13.41 23.27 2.54
C LEU A 365 -12.22 24.06 3.06
N ARG A 366 -11.85 23.82 4.33
CA ARG A 366 -10.56 24.25 4.87
C ARG A 366 -9.69 23.02 4.99
N GLN A 367 -8.59 22.96 4.26
CA GLN A 367 -7.64 21.85 4.38
C GLN A 367 -6.97 21.92 5.75
N VAL A 368 -7.11 20.87 6.53
CA VAL A 368 -6.44 20.67 7.82
C VAL A 368 -5.12 19.95 7.61
N GLU A 369 -5.14 18.87 6.83
CA GLU A 369 -3.98 18.02 6.64
C GLU A 369 -3.99 17.38 5.25
N TYR A 370 -2.79 17.14 4.73
CA TYR A 370 -2.53 16.28 3.58
C TYR A 370 -1.43 15.30 3.92
N ARG A 371 -1.65 14.03 3.66
CA ARG A 371 -0.73 12.94 3.95
C ARG A 371 -0.67 11.96 2.77
N THR A 372 0.39 11.15 2.78
CA THR A 372 0.60 10.04 1.86
C THR A 372 0.58 8.71 2.62
N GLN A 373 1.11 7.66 2.01
CA GLN A 373 1.32 6.38 2.69
C GLN A 373 2.32 6.52 3.85
N ALA A 374 2.23 5.59 4.81
CA ALA A 374 3.13 5.53 5.94
C ALA A 374 4.60 5.38 5.50
N PRO A 375 5.59 5.88 6.27
CA PRO A 375 7.01 5.88 5.88
C PRO A 375 7.61 4.48 5.62
N ASP A 376 7.02 3.41 6.13
CA ASP A 376 7.42 2.04 5.79
C ASP A 376 7.03 1.61 4.36
N HIS A 377 6.25 2.44 3.66
CA HIS A 377 5.98 2.38 2.23
C HIS A 377 6.65 3.57 1.54
N PRO A 378 8.00 3.63 1.50
CA PRO A 378 8.71 4.83 1.06
C PRO A 378 8.37 5.21 -0.38
N ILE A 379 8.31 6.53 -0.62
CA ILE A 379 8.16 7.09 -1.95
C ILE A 379 9.57 7.30 -2.51
N LEU A 380 9.88 6.58 -3.58
CA LEU A 380 11.13 6.78 -4.32
C LEU A 380 10.89 7.87 -5.37
N TRP A 381 11.59 9.00 -5.24
CA TRP A 381 11.35 10.19 -6.07
C TRP A 381 11.53 9.97 -7.57
N ASP A 382 12.40 9.03 -7.95
CA ASP A 382 12.64 8.68 -9.35
C ASP A 382 11.71 7.54 -9.85
N ALA A 383 10.74 7.10 -9.05
CA ALA A 383 9.77 6.06 -9.37
C ALA A 383 8.36 6.50 -8.96
N GLU A 384 7.67 7.19 -9.89
CA GLU A 384 6.30 7.72 -9.67
C GLU A 384 5.31 6.65 -9.20
N ASP A 385 5.48 5.39 -9.62
CA ASP A 385 4.63 4.27 -9.23
C ASP A 385 4.69 3.95 -7.72
N SER A 386 5.72 4.42 -7.02
CA SER A 386 5.83 4.28 -5.57
C SER A 386 4.90 5.23 -4.80
N TYR A 387 4.41 6.31 -5.45
CA TYR A 387 3.48 7.27 -4.88
C TYR A 387 2.04 6.97 -5.31
N TYR A 388 1.22 6.43 -4.42
CA TYR A 388 -0.13 5.99 -4.77
C TYR A 388 -1.22 6.45 -3.81
N LEU A 389 -0.92 6.75 -2.54
CA LEU A 389 -1.91 7.09 -1.53
C LEU A 389 -1.99 8.61 -1.34
N LYS A 390 -3.20 9.16 -1.45
CA LYS A 390 -3.57 10.54 -1.15
C LYS A 390 -4.61 10.50 -0.03
N PHE A 391 -4.32 11.17 1.08
CA PHE A 391 -5.21 11.28 2.22
C PHE A 391 -5.36 12.76 2.59
N TYR A 392 -6.58 13.21 2.71
CA TYR A 392 -6.92 14.57 3.14
C TYR A 392 -7.79 14.57 4.37
N ILE A 393 -7.59 15.57 5.22
CA ILE A 393 -8.57 15.99 6.23
C ILE A 393 -9.00 17.43 5.88
N PHE A 394 -10.30 17.64 5.74
CA PHE A 394 -10.90 18.95 5.54
C PHE A 394 -11.89 19.26 6.65
N GLN A 395 -11.92 20.51 7.11
CA GLN A 395 -13.09 21.04 7.77
C GLN A 395 -14.12 21.45 6.71
N VAL A 396 -15.38 21.05 6.92
CA VAL A 396 -16.49 21.30 6.00
C VAL A 396 -17.39 22.35 6.58
N CYS A 397 -17.55 23.49 5.89
CA CYS A 397 -18.36 24.61 6.33
C CYS A 397 -19.47 24.89 5.31
N ASP A 398 -20.63 25.32 5.80
CA ASP A 398 -21.71 25.80 4.93
C ASP A 398 -21.31 27.10 4.23
N GLU A 399 -21.65 27.22 2.95
CA GLU A 399 -21.50 28.48 2.23
C GLU A 399 -22.68 29.37 2.64
N LYS A 400 -22.39 30.41 3.46
CA LYS A 400 -23.38 31.42 3.91
C LYS A 400 -23.43 32.59 2.98
#